data_fe01d09e6a471968d57076c9b36ce849
#
_entry.id   fe01d09e6a471968d57076c9b36ce849
#
_cell.length_a   1.000
_cell.length_b   1.000
_cell.length_c   1.000
_cell.angle_alpha   90.00
_cell.angle_beta   90.00
_cell.angle_gamma   90.00
#
_symmetry.space_group_name_H-M   'P 1'
#
loop_
_entity.id
_entity.type
_entity.pdbx_description
1 polymer ?
#
loop_
_entity_poly.entity_id
_entity_poly.type
_entity_poly.pdbx_seq_one_letter_code
_entity_poly.pdbx_strand_id
1 'polypeptide(L)'
;MQSRKDWILAGQDMLRKEGIAGLKLSALTATLGVSTGSFYHHFADFEQYLGAVAEFFSADRVQGVIDQTMIDNPDPVTRIRRLAKLSLEDHTFELDAAMRIWATMDERAAVTVERSERLVLGFLAQAFEDLGFAPAEAALRARILLSVNIASLRTSNEKGRRNYFRQALEVLVAPVGKV
;
A
#
# COMPACT_ATOMS: atom_id res chain seq x y z
N MET A 1 8.87 13.82 24.62
CA MET A 1 8.57 14.80 23.55
C MET A 1 8.33 14.00 22.28
N GLN A 2 7.23 14.23 21.58
CA GLN A 2 6.90 13.50 20.34
C GLN A 2 7.87 13.92 19.23
N SER A 3 8.37 12.95 18.49
CA SER A 3 9.22 13.18 17.31
C SER A 3 8.37 13.53 16.09
N ARG A 4 8.99 14.08 15.04
CA ARG A 4 8.33 14.31 13.74
C ARG A 4 7.71 13.01 13.19
N LYS A 5 8.38 11.88 13.40
CA LYS A 5 7.91 10.55 12.97
C LYS A 5 6.64 10.13 13.73
N ASP A 6 6.55 10.41 15.04
CA ASP A 6 5.36 10.06 15.83
C ASP A 6 4.12 10.79 15.32
N TRP A 7 4.25 12.06 14.93
CA TRP A 7 3.18 12.82 14.29
C TRP A 7 2.72 12.19 12.97
N ILE A 8 3.67 11.78 12.12
CA ILE A 8 3.36 11.16 10.83
C ILE A 8 2.65 9.83 11.04
N LEU A 9 3.15 8.98 11.95
CA LEU A 9 2.54 7.69 12.27
C LEU A 9 1.12 7.86 12.85
N ALA A 10 0.92 8.83 13.74
CA ALA A 10 -0.42 9.15 14.24
C ALA A 10 -1.38 9.57 13.12
N GLY A 11 -0.90 10.38 12.17
CA GLY A 11 -1.68 10.77 11.00
C GLY A 11 -2.04 9.61 10.10
N GLN A 12 -1.13 8.69 9.86
CA GLN A 12 -1.42 7.48 9.09
C GLN A 12 -2.43 6.57 9.80
N ASP A 13 -2.32 6.44 11.11
CA ASP A 13 -3.28 5.66 11.89
C ASP A 13 -4.69 6.28 11.87
N MET A 14 -4.79 7.60 11.94
CA MET A 14 -6.07 8.32 11.77
C MET A 14 -6.61 8.18 10.35
N LEU A 15 -5.75 8.36 9.33
CA LEU A 15 -6.11 8.20 7.93
C LEU A 15 -6.69 6.79 7.68
N ARG A 16 -6.07 5.77 8.24
CA ARG A 16 -6.52 4.38 8.15
C ARG A 16 -7.88 4.15 8.81
N LYS A 17 -8.12 4.75 9.98
CA LYS A 17 -9.34 4.55 10.79
C LYS A 17 -10.51 5.41 10.34
N GLU A 18 -10.24 6.67 10.01
CA GLU A 18 -11.26 7.72 9.84
C GLU A 18 -11.23 8.36 8.45
N GLY A 19 -10.27 7.98 7.61
CA GLY A 19 -10.04 8.62 6.32
C GLY A 19 -9.48 10.02 6.43
N ILE A 20 -9.32 10.70 5.28
CA ILE A 20 -8.75 12.06 5.23
C ILE A 20 -9.60 13.09 5.97
N ALA A 21 -10.91 12.91 6.05
CA ALA A 21 -11.82 13.81 6.76
C ALA A 21 -11.58 13.83 8.29
N GLY A 22 -11.08 12.73 8.85
CA GLY A 22 -10.70 12.62 10.27
C GLY A 22 -9.35 13.26 10.58
N LEU A 23 -8.49 13.45 9.58
CA LEU A 23 -7.14 13.97 9.77
C LEU A 23 -7.17 15.48 10.01
N LYS A 24 -7.25 15.85 11.28
CA LYS A 24 -7.34 17.26 11.76
C LYS A 24 -6.31 17.51 12.85
N LEU A 25 -5.75 18.73 12.89
CA LEU A 25 -4.75 19.11 13.90
C LEU A 25 -5.27 18.92 15.34
N SER A 26 -6.52 19.29 15.60
CA SER A 26 -7.14 19.11 16.92
C SER A 26 -7.25 17.66 17.35
N ALA A 27 -7.59 16.77 16.42
CA ALA A 27 -7.68 15.34 16.68
C ALA A 27 -6.28 14.73 16.91
N LEU A 28 -5.28 15.13 16.13
CA LEU A 28 -3.89 14.72 16.30
C LEU A 28 -3.32 15.12 17.67
N THR A 29 -3.51 16.37 18.06
CA THR A 29 -3.04 16.85 19.37
C THR A 29 -3.72 16.13 20.53
N ALA A 30 -5.02 15.85 20.42
CA ALA A 30 -5.76 15.06 21.40
C ALA A 30 -5.24 13.62 21.48
N THR A 31 -5.01 12.97 20.33
CA THR A 31 -4.49 11.59 20.26
C THR A 31 -3.09 11.48 20.84
N LEU A 32 -2.21 12.45 20.56
CA LEU A 32 -0.83 12.45 21.03
C LEU A 32 -0.67 13.01 22.44
N GLY A 33 -1.72 13.60 23.04
CA GLY A 33 -1.68 14.21 24.36
C GLY A 33 -0.75 15.43 24.46
N VAL A 34 -0.67 16.24 23.39
CA VAL A 34 0.23 17.39 23.29
C VAL A 34 -0.49 18.66 22.86
N SER A 35 0.15 19.82 23.05
CA SER A 35 -0.38 21.11 22.61
C SER A 35 -0.20 21.33 21.10
N THR A 36 -1.02 22.23 20.53
CA THR A 36 -0.86 22.70 19.16
C THR A 36 0.52 23.34 18.91
N GLY A 37 1.11 24.00 19.92
CA GLY A 37 2.47 24.54 19.82
C GLY A 37 3.51 23.45 19.54
N SER A 38 3.33 22.24 20.08
CA SER A 38 4.23 21.11 19.80
C SER A 38 4.23 20.70 18.32
N PHE A 39 3.10 20.85 17.62
CA PHE A 39 3.02 20.60 16.19
C PHE A 39 3.91 21.54 15.38
N TYR A 40 3.84 22.83 15.67
CA TYR A 40 4.59 23.87 14.94
C TYR A 40 6.11 23.83 15.17
N HIS A 41 6.60 23.03 16.12
CA HIS A 41 8.03 22.71 16.22
C HIS A 41 8.50 21.73 15.13
N HIS A 42 7.59 20.98 14.50
CA HIS A 42 7.93 19.93 13.53
C HIS A 42 7.48 20.26 12.11
N PHE A 43 6.41 21.06 11.96
CA PHE A 43 5.80 21.41 10.67
C PHE A 43 5.46 22.90 10.65
N ALA A 44 5.78 23.56 9.54
CA ALA A 44 5.48 24.98 9.37
C ALA A 44 3.97 25.24 9.32
N ASP A 45 3.23 24.30 8.70
CA ASP A 45 1.78 24.35 8.57
C ASP A 45 1.19 22.94 8.40
N PHE A 46 -0.13 22.87 8.31
CA PHE A 46 -0.84 21.59 8.16
C PHE A 46 -0.67 20.99 6.77
N GLU A 47 -0.46 21.80 5.73
CA GLU A 47 -0.20 21.37 4.36
C GLU A 47 1.14 20.65 4.24
N GLN A 48 2.19 21.18 4.89
CA GLN A 48 3.49 20.50 4.98
C GLN A 48 3.37 19.16 5.72
N TYR A 49 2.54 19.10 6.76
CA TYR A 49 2.27 17.85 7.48
C TYR A 49 1.56 16.83 6.60
N LEU A 50 0.52 17.23 5.87
CA LEU A 50 -0.18 16.35 4.93
C LEU A 50 0.76 15.80 3.87
N GLY A 51 1.65 16.64 3.33
CA GLY A 51 2.71 16.19 2.43
C GLY A 51 3.60 15.11 3.05
N ALA A 52 4.03 15.32 4.30
CA ALA A 52 4.85 14.34 5.01
C ALA A 52 4.12 13.03 5.30
N VAL A 53 2.82 13.07 5.61
CA VAL A 53 1.99 11.87 5.81
C VAL A 53 1.84 11.10 4.50
N ALA A 54 1.58 11.79 3.37
CA ALA A 54 1.50 11.18 2.06
C ALA A 54 2.84 10.54 1.66
N GLU A 55 3.94 11.27 1.81
CA GLU A 55 5.27 10.81 1.43
C GLU A 55 5.75 9.62 2.27
N PHE A 56 5.32 9.51 3.52
CA PHE A 56 5.67 8.36 4.39
C PHE A 56 4.97 7.06 3.99
N PHE A 57 3.88 7.10 3.22
CA PHE A 57 3.34 5.95 2.49
C PHE A 57 4.21 5.64 1.27
N SER A 58 5.49 5.85 1.38
CA SER A 58 6.41 6.00 0.27
C SER A 58 6.77 4.68 -0.39
N ALA A 59 7.31 4.84 -1.59
CA ALA A 59 8.02 3.83 -2.33
C ALA A 59 9.01 3.02 -1.47
N ASP A 60 9.67 3.66 -0.51
CA ASP A 60 10.65 3.01 0.38
C ASP A 60 10.01 1.96 1.29
N ARG A 61 8.80 2.22 1.80
CA ARG A 61 8.06 1.24 2.61
C ARG A 61 7.60 0.05 1.75
N VAL A 62 7.07 0.32 0.57
CA VAL A 62 6.67 -0.72 -0.39
C VAL A 62 7.89 -1.52 -0.84
N GLN A 63 9.00 -0.84 -1.13
CA GLN A 63 10.25 -1.50 -1.47
C GLN A 63 10.76 -2.39 -0.33
N GLY A 64 10.71 -1.92 0.92
CA GLY A 64 11.09 -2.73 2.08
C GLY A 64 10.26 -4.00 2.22
N VAL A 65 8.94 -3.94 1.95
CA VAL A 65 8.08 -5.14 1.93
C VAL A 65 8.48 -6.06 0.77
N ILE A 66 8.74 -5.52 -0.42
CA ILE A 66 9.20 -6.29 -1.58
C ILE A 66 10.54 -6.99 -1.24
N ASP A 67 11.50 -6.29 -0.67
CA ASP A 67 12.81 -6.84 -0.31
C ASP A 67 12.68 -8.01 0.67
N GLN A 68 11.77 -7.91 1.64
CA GLN A 68 11.47 -9.02 2.56
C GLN A 68 10.92 -10.25 1.84
N THR A 69 10.20 -10.10 0.73
CA THR A 69 9.71 -11.25 -0.05
C THR A 69 10.82 -12.02 -0.74
N MET A 70 11.95 -11.35 -1.00
CA MET A 70 13.09 -11.91 -1.74
C MET A 70 14.09 -12.64 -0.85
N ILE A 71 13.92 -12.62 0.48
CA ILE A 71 14.79 -13.35 1.41
C ILE A 71 14.75 -14.85 1.06
N ASP A 72 15.92 -15.46 0.99
CA ASP A 72 16.14 -16.87 0.60
C ASP A 72 15.77 -17.19 -0.87
N ASN A 73 15.64 -16.18 -1.71
CA ASN A 73 15.35 -16.31 -3.15
C ASN A 73 14.24 -17.35 -3.47
N PRO A 74 13.02 -17.20 -2.95
CA PRO A 74 11.96 -18.17 -3.12
C PRO A 74 11.47 -18.21 -4.57
N ASP A 75 10.75 -19.30 -4.93
CA ASP A 75 10.10 -19.39 -6.23
C ASP A 75 9.10 -18.23 -6.46
N PRO A 76 8.80 -17.89 -7.71
CA PRO A 76 8.00 -16.70 -8.04
C PRO A 76 6.60 -16.69 -7.40
N VAL A 77 5.92 -17.83 -7.31
CA VAL A 77 4.59 -17.93 -6.69
C VAL A 77 4.68 -17.66 -5.18
N THR A 78 5.71 -18.18 -4.54
CA THR A 78 5.98 -17.93 -3.11
C THR A 78 6.29 -16.46 -2.85
N ARG A 79 7.06 -15.78 -3.74
CA ARG A 79 7.30 -14.33 -3.66
C ARG A 79 6.01 -13.54 -3.68
N ILE A 80 5.11 -13.82 -4.62
CA ILE A 80 3.80 -13.16 -4.74
C ILE A 80 2.94 -13.40 -3.48
N ARG A 81 2.92 -14.65 -2.96
CA ARG A 81 2.18 -14.98 -1.72
C ARG A 81 2.74 -14.29 -0.50
N ARG A 82 4.08 -14.18 -0.39
CA ARG A 82 4.74 -13.45 0.72
C ARG A 82 4.39 -11.96 0.69
N LEU A 83 4.41 -11.32 -0.49
CA LEU A 83 4.01 -9.93 -0.63
C LEU A 83 2.58 -9.71 -0.09
N ALA A 84 1.63 -10.52 -0.51
CA ALA A 84 0.25 -10.43 -0.05
C ALA A 84 0.12 -10.66 1.47
N LYS A 85 0.85 -11.63 2.03
CA LYS A 85 0.86 -11.91 3.46
C LYS A 85 1.41 -10.74 4.27
N LEU A 86 2.59 -10.21 3.91
CA LEU A 86 3.23 -9.09 4.60
C LEU A 86 2.36 -7.83 4.55
N SER A 87 1.72 -7.57 3.42
CA SER A 87 0.79 -6.44 3.27
C SER A 87 -0.43 -6.55 4.19
N LEU A 88 -0.92 -7.77 4.47
CA LEU A 88 -2.02 -8.02 5.40
C LEU A 88 -1.59 -7.85 6.86
N GLU A 89 -0.43 -8.39 7.23
CA GLU A 89 0.08 -8.37 8.61
C GLU A 89 0.41 -6.94 9.10
N ASP A 90 0.85 -6.07 8.21
CA ASP A 90 1.25 -4.69 8.53
C ASP A 90 0.11 -3.66 8.35
N HIS A 91 -1.14 -4.11 8.22
CA HIS A 91 -2.30 -3.23 7.94
C HIS A 91 -2.10 -2.30 6.73
N THR A 92 -1.20 -2.66 5.83
CA THR A 92 -0.88 -1.85 4.64
C THR A 92 -2.08 -1.72 3.72
N PHE A 93 -2.96 -2.72 3.68
CA PHE A 93 -4.15 -2.69 2.84
C PHE A 93 -5.17 -1.64 3.25
N GLU A 94 -5.42 -1.47 4.55
CA GLU A 94 -6.35 -0.46 5.05
C GLU A 94 -5.80 0.94 4.78
N LEU A 95 -4.50 1.13 4.96
CA LEU A 95 -3.85 2.39 4.65
C LEU A 95 -3.84 2.66 3.13
N ASP A 96 -3.54 1.65 2.29
CA ASP A 96 -3.60 1.76 0.83
C ASP A 96 -5.01 2.18 0.37
N ALA A 97 -6.06 1.57 0.92
CA ALA A 97 -7.44 1.95 0.61
C ALA A 97 -7.73 3.42 0.96
N ALA A 98 -7.29 3.88 2.14
CA ALA A 98 -7.47 5.26 2.58
C ALA A 98 -6.66 6.25 1.71
N MET A 99 -5.42 5.89 1.36
CA MET A 99 -4.57 6.67 0.46
C MET A 99 -5.19 6.80 -0.94
N ARG A 100 -5.77 5.74 -1.49
CA ARG A 100 -6.46 5.78 -2.79
C ARG A 100 -7.69 6.68 -2.78
N ILE A 101 -8.45 6.70 -1.70
CA ILE A 101 -9.57 7.63 -1.54
C ILE A 101 -9.05 9.07 -1.48
N TRP A 102 -8.01 9.32 -0.69
CA TRP A 102 -7.39 10.64 -0.61
C TRP A 102 -6.81 11.09 -1.95
N ALA A 103 -6.18 10.19 -2.71
CA ALA A 103 -5.62 10.44 -4.04
C ALA A 103 -6.66 10.91 -5.08
N THR A 104 -7.95 10.70 -4.85
CA THR A 104 -9.01 11.24 -5.74
C THR A 104 -9.21 12.76 -5.58
N MET A 105 -8.65 13.37 -4.53
CA MET A 105 -8.86 14.77 -4.16
C MET A 105 -7.56 15.55 -3.95
N ASP A 106 -6.42 14.89 -3.89
CA ASP A 106 -5.14 15.50 -3.52
C ASP A 106 -3.98 14.90 -4.32
N GLU A 107 -3.30 15.75 -5.07
CA GLU A 107 -2.21 15.36 -5.96
C GLU A 107 -1.03 14.73 -5.21
N ARG A 108 -0.74 15.16 -3.98
CA ARG A 108 0.33 14.57 -3.16
C ARG A 108 0.09 13.09 -2.91
N ALA A 109 -1.13 12.74 -2.55
CA ALA A 109 -1.52 11.35 -2.35
C ALA A 109 -1.55 10.59 -3.68
N ALA A 110 -2.02 11.21 -4.76
CA ALA A 110 -2.09 10.61 -6.10
C ALA A 110 -0.69 10.20 -6.60
N VAL A 111 0.29 11.10 -6.53
CA VAL A 111 1.68 10.84 -6.93
C VAL A 111 2.29 9.69 -6.11
N THR A 112 2.01 9.67 -4.81
CA THR A 112 2.54 8.63 -3.93
C THR A 112 1.92 7.26 -4.21
N VAL A 113 0.61 7.20 -4.40
CA VAL A 113 -0.11 5.96 -4.75
C VAL A 113 0.39 5.43 -6.10
N GLU A 114 0.51 6.28 -7.12
CA GLU A 114 1.01 5.88 -8.44
C GLU A 114 2.44 5.31 -8.37
N ARG A 115 3.31 5.93 -7.57
CA ARG A 115 4.68 5.46 -7.38
C ARG A 115 4.72 4.08 -6.71
N SER A 116 3.90 3.87 -5.69
CA SER A 116 3.76 2.58 -5.00
C SER A 116 3.19 1.50 -5.93
N GLU A 117 2.19 1.84 -6.73
CA GLU A 117 1.64 0.92 -7.74
C GLU A 117 2.69 0.47 -8.76
N ARG A 118 3.50 1.40 -9.27
CA ARG A 118 4.56 1.05 -10.23
C ARG A 118 5.54 0.04 -9.65
N LEU A 119 5.92 0.18 -8.38
CA LEU A 119 6.80 -0.79 -7.71
C LEU A 119 6.16 -2.16 -7.59
N VAL A 120 4.92 -2.22 -7.12
CA VAL A 120 4.20 -3.49 -6.98
C VAL A 120 3.98 -4.15 -8.34
N LEU A 121 3.57 -3.40 -9.36
CA LEU A 121 3.37 -3.91 -10.71
C LEU A 121 4.68 -4.43 -11.31
N GLY A 122 5.78 -3.72 -11.14
CA GLY A 122 7.11 -4.17 -11.59
C GLY A 122 7.53 -5.49 -10.93
N PHE A 123 7.36 -5.59 -9.62
CA PHE A 123 7.65 -6.81 -8.87
C PHE A 123 6.78 -7.99 -9.32
N LEU A 124 5.47 -7.79 -9.49
CA LEU A 124 4.56 -8.83 -9.93
C LEU A 124 4.84 -9.26 -11.37
N ALA A 125 5.10 -8.30 -12.27
CA ALA A 125 5.44 -8.60 -13.67
C ALA A 125 6.72 -9.44 -13.73
N GLN A 126 7.77 -9.07 -13.01
CA GLN A 126 9.00 -9.86 -12.95
C GLN A 126 8.74 -11.27 -12.42
N ALA A 127 7.91 -11.44 -11.39
CA ALA A 127 7.56 -12.76 -10.89
C ALA A 127 6.82 -13.62 -11.94
N PHE A 128 5.95 -13.03 -12.76
CA PHE A 128 5.30 -13.73 -13.87
C PHE A 128 6.26 -14.03 -15.03
N GLU A 129 7.22 -13.15 -15.33
CA GLU A 129 8.29 -13.43 -16.29
C GLU A 129 9.17 -14.61 -15.83
N ASP A 130 9.51 -14.66 -14.55
CA ASP A 130 10.26 -15.78 -13.96
C ASP A 130 9.48 -17.12 -14.00
N LEU A 131 8.16 -17.07 -14.13
CA LEU A 131 7.30 -18.24 -14.39
C LEU A 131 7.26 -18.64 -15.87
N GLY A 132 7.91 -17.88 -16.75
CA GLY A 132 8.02 -18.17 -18.19
C GLY A 132 6.97 -17.46 -19.05
N PHE A 133 6.19 -16.53 -18.54
CA PHE A 133 5.28 -15.73 -19.35
C PHE A 133 6.03 -14.65 -20.14
N ALA A 134 5.59 -14.36 -21.37
CA ALA A 134 6.15 -13.26 -22.14
C ALA A 134 5.92 -11.91 -21.45
N PRO A 135 6.82 -10.91 -21.60
CA PRO A 135 6.75 -9.63 -20.84
C PRO A 135 5.39 -8.93 -20.93
N ALA A 136 4.76 -8.87 -22.10
CA ALA A 136 3.45 -8.25 -22.26
C ALA A 136 2.34 -9.01 -21.51
N GLU A 137 2.40 -10.32 -21.51
CA GLU A 137 1.46 -11.19 -20.78
C GLU A 137 1.71 -11.08 -19.26
N ALA A 138 2.96 -11.10 -18.82
CA ALA A 138 3.36 -10.94 -17.42
C ALA A 138 2.85 -9.60 -16.86
N ALA A 139 3.03 -8.51 -17.59
CA ALA A 139 2.52 -7.19 -17.22
C ALA A 139 0.97 -7.16 -17.12
N LEU A 140 0.27 -7.83 -18.02
CA LEU A 140 -1.19 -7.93 -17.97
C LEU A 140 -1.66 -8.74 -16.74
N ARG A 141 -1.03 -9.89 -16.48
CA ARG A 141 -1.31 -10.73 -15.31
C ARG A 141 -1.08 -9.98 -13.99
N ALA A 142 0.02 -9.22 -13.91
CA ALA A 142 0.32 -8.35 -12.77
C ALA A 142 -0.78 -7.32 -12.54
N ARG A 143 -1.26 -6.64 -13.59
CA ARG A 143 -2.36 -5.68 -13.51
C ARG A 143 -3.66 -6.32 -13.06
N ILE A 144 -4.01 -7.48 -13.60
CA ILE A 144 -5.23 -8.22 -13.22
C ILE A 144 -5.17 -8.58 -11.73
N LEU A 145 -4.04 -9.14 -11.26
CA LEU A 145 -3.88 -9.53 -9.85
C LEU A 145 -3.98 -8.33 -8.91
N LEU A 146 -3.32 -7.23 -9.23
CA LEU A 146 -3.41 -5.99 -8.45
C LEU A 146 -4.83 -5.42 -8.46
N SER A 147 -5.52 -5.44 -9.62
CA SER A 147 -6.91 -4.95 -9.73
C SER A 147 -7.88 -5.78 -8.88
N VAL A 148 -7.75 -7.10 -8.86
CA VAL A 148 -8.54 -7.97 -7.98
C VAL A 148 -8.29 -7.64 -6.52
N ASN A 149 -7.02 -7.40 -6.14
CA ASN A 149 -6.66 -7.03 -4.79
C ASN A 149 -7.30 -5.68 -4.39
N ILE A 150 -7.16 -4.64 -5.22
CA ILE A 150 -7.74 -3.30 -4.97
C ILE A 150 -9.28 -3.38 -4.88
N ALA A 151 -9.94 -4.07 -5.80
CA ALA A 151 -11.39 -4.23 -5.78
C ALA A 151 -11.87 -4.90 -4.49
N SER A 152 -11.13 -5.89 -3.99
CA SER A 152 -11.47 -6.62 -2.77
C SER A 152 -11.33 -5.78 -1.48
N LEU A 153 -10.56 -4.69 -1.48
CA LEU A 153 -10.45 -3.76 -0.35
C LEU A 153 -11.78 -3.14 0.05
N ARG A 154 -12.67 -2.91 -0.92
CA ARG A 154 -13.97 -2.26 -0.71
C ARG A 154 -15.12 -3.23 -0.46
N THR A 155 -14.99 -4.48 -0.86
CA THR A 155 -16.12 -5.42 -0.95
C THR A 155 -15.99 -6.61 -0.04
N SER A 156 -14.84 -6.81 0.62
CA SER A 156 -14.56 -8.05 1.34
C SER A 156 -13.85 -7.78 2.67
N ASN A 157 -14.18 -8.60 3.66
CA ASN A 157 -13.37 -8.70 4.88
C ASN A 157 -12.02 -9.39 4.59
N GLU A 158 -11.14 -9.46 5.56
CA GLU A 158 -9.79 -10.03 5.40
C GLU A 158 -9.82 -11.47 4.86
N LYS A 159 -10.72 -12.33 5.36
CA LYS A 159 -10.87 -13.71 4.88
C LYS A 159 -11.30 -13.75 3.41
N GLY A 160 -12.23 -12.89 3.02
CA GLY A 160 -12.67 -12.75 1.64
C GLY A 160 -11.55 -12.30 0.72
N ARG A 161 -10.77 -11.27 1.13
CA ARG A 161 -9.60 -10.78 0.37
C ARG A 161 -8.57 -11.87 0.14
N ARG A 162 -8.19 -12.62 1.20
CA ARG A 162 -7.26 -13.75 1.07
C ARG A 162 -7.76 -14.80 0.09
N ASN A 163 -9.05 -15.11 0.11
CA ASN A 163 -9.65 -16.10 -0.78
C ASN A 163 -9.66 -15.63 -2.25
N TYR A 164 -10.08 -14.39 -2.51
CA TYR A 164 -10.07 -13.83 -3.88
C TYR A 164 -8.65 -13.73 -4.43
N PHE A 165 -7.70 -13.27 -3.62
CA PHE A 165 -6.30 -13.22 -4.03
C PHE A 165 -5.75 -14.61 -4.39
N ARG A 166 -6.02 -15.62 -3.56
CA ARG A 166 -5.59 -17.00 -3.81
C ARG A 166 -6.18 -17.55 -5.10
N GLN A 167 -7.49 -17.40 -5.31
CA GLN A 167 -8.16 -17.88 -6.53
C GLN A 167 -7.65 -17.15 -7.78
N ALA A 168 -7.48 -15.83 -7.72
CA ALA A 168 -6.92 -15.05 -8.81
C ALA A 168 -5.50 -15.52 -9.16
N LEU A 169 -4.65 -15.72 -8.15
CA LEU A 169 -3.29 -16.19 -8.36
C LEU A 169 -3.28 -17.60 -8.99
N GLU A 170 -4.12 -18.54 -8.52
CA GLU A 170 -4.22 -19.88 -9.09
C GLU A 170 -4.58 -19.85 -10.59
N VAL A 171 -5.50 -18.97 -10.98
CA VAL A 171 -5.86 -18.77 -12.40
C VAL A 171 -4.72 -18.13 -13.18
N LEU A 172 -4.08 -17.11 -12.59
CA LEU A 172 -3.07 -16.32 -13.28
C LEU A 172 -1.71 -17.02 -13.43
N VAL A 173 -1.38 -18.01 -12.61
CA VAL A 173 -0.14 -18.79 -12.77
C VAL A 173 -0.33 -19.97 -13.76
N ALA A 174 -1.56 -20.31 -14.10
CA ALA A 174 -1.82 -21.36 -15.09
C ALA A 174 -1.40 -20.88 -16.49
N PRO A 175 -0.71 -21.73 -17.28
CA PRO A 175 -0.44 -21.41 -18.67
C PRO A 175 -1.77 -21.27 -19.42
N VAL A 176 -1.87 -20.25 -20.28
CA VAL A 176 -3.00 -20.12 -21.19
C VAL A 176 -2.92 -21.30 -22.17
N GLY A 177 -3.89 -22.20 -22.14
CA GLY A 177 -3.98 -23.24 -23.15
C GLY A 177 -3.96 -22.58 -24.54
N LYS A 178 -3.10 -23.06 -25.42
CA LYS A 178 -3.15 -22.64 -26.83
C LYS A 178 -4.54 -22.99 -27.35
N VAL A 179 -5.35 -21.95 -27.58
CA VAL A 179 -6.60 -22.07 -28.35
C VAL A 179 -6.26 -22.38 -29.79
#